data_b21212549b37966a037d2bc16c4792a4
#
_entry.id   b21212549b37966a037d2bc16c4792a4
#
_cell.length_a   1.000
_cell.length_b   1.000
_cell.length_c   1.000
_cell.angle_alpha   90.00
_cell.angle_beta   90.00
_cell.angle_gamma   90.00
#
_symmetry.space_group_name_H-M   'P 1'
#
loop_
_entity.id
_entity.type
_entity.pdbx_description
1 polymer ?
#
loop_
_entity_poly.entity_id
_entity_poly.type
_entity_poly.pdbx_seq_one_letter_code
_entity_poly.pdbx_strand_id
1 'polypeptide(L)'
;GPIISSHLKALRPFLTKGDFEPGTFGHDLFETLKPADFTVEKVAYSAFWQSRLDYILRTLEIDTLIIGGIVTNGGVASTLRDAHVRNLNTILLTDGCAAFQKHIHDATLLSLSSITNQLTCSEALVLIEGTKS
;
A
#
# COMPACT_ATOMS: atom_id res chain seq x y z
N GLY A 1 -3.84 16.14 -6.06
CA GLY A 1 -5.13 16.52 -5.56
C GLY A 1 -5.66 15.56 -4.51
N PRO A 2 -6.86 15.79 -4.00
CA PRO A 2 -7.38 14.97 -2.91
C PRO A 2 -7.47 13.47 -3.22
N ILE A 3 -7.79 13.10 -4.44
CA ILE A 3 -7.92 11.69 -4.83
C ILE A 3 -6.57 10.99 -4.75
N ILE A 4 -5.52 11.62 -5.26
CA ILE A 4 -4.17 11.07 -5.19
C ILE A 4 -3.72 10.94 -3.74
N SER A 5 -3.96 11.96 -2.93
CA SER A 5 -3.63 11.93 -1.51
C SER A 5 -4.35 10.81 -0.79
N SER A 6 -5.62 10.59 -1.08
CA SER A 6 -6.41 9.53 -0.45
C SER A 6 -5.84 8.15 -0.76
N HIS A 7 -5.39 7.92 -1.99
CA HIS A 7 -4.77 6.65 -2.35
C HIS A 7 -3.37 6.51 -1.76
N LEU A 8 -2.60 7.58 -1.72
CA LEU A 8 -1.27 7.56 -1.14
C LEU A 8 -1.28 7.27 0.35
N LYS A 9 -2.36 7.61 1.07
CA LYS A 9 -2.51 7.25 2.49
C LYS A 9 -2.34 5.75 2.71
N ALA A 10 -2.87 4.94 1.79
CA ALA A 10 -2.80 3.50 1.92
C ALA A 10 -1.38 2.95 1.79
N LEU A 11 -0.47 3.68 1.18
CA LEU A 11 0.93 3.26 1.05
C LEU A 11 1.71 3.48 2.34
N ARG A 12 1.33 4.48 3.10
CA ARG A 12 2.06 4.88 4.30
C ARG A 12 2.15 3.82 5.39
N PRO A 13 1.09 3.05 5.66
CA PRO A 13 1.17 2.02 6.69
C PRO A 13 2.23 0.95 6.44
N PHE A 14 2.69 0.81 5.19
CA PHE A 14 3.72 -0.16 4.84
C PHE A 14 5.13 0.36 5.06
N LEU A 15 5.26 1.66 5.31
CA LEU A 15 6.56 2.29 5.54
C LEU A 15 6.86 2.20 7.03
N THR A 16 7.58 1.15 7.42
CA THR A 16 7.85 0.90 8.83
C THR A 16 9.00 1.76 9.34
N LYS A 17 8.92 2.11 10.62
CA LYS A 17 9.99 2.83 11.28
C LYS A 17 11.24 1.95 11.32
N GLY A 18 12.37 2.53 10.99
CA GLY A 18 13.62 1.82 10.96
C GLY A 18 14.09 1.40 9.57
N ASP A 19 13.14 1.23 8.64
CA ASP A 19 13.49 0.92 7.26
C ASP A 19 13.87 2.17 6.46
N PHE A 20 13.66 3.34 7.04
CA PHE A 20 13.75 4.63 6.35
C PHE A 20 14.69 5.60 7.05
N GLU A 21 15.85 5.09 7.43
CA GLU A 21 16.87 5.95 8.02
C GLU A 21 17.46 6.90 6.95
N PRO A 22 17.83 8.14 7.34
CA PRO A 22 18.38 9.11 6.41
C PRO A 22 19.54 8.54 5.59
N GLY A 23 19.51 8.80 4.28
CA GLY A 23 20.53 8.31 3.37
C GLY A 23 20.28 6.94 2.78
N THR A 24 19.22 6.24 3.19
CA THR A 24 18.85 4.97 2.59
C THR A 24 17.87 5.18 1.44
N PHE A 25 17.80 4.20 0.54
CA PHE A 25 16.82 4.23 -0.56
C PHE A 25 15.39 4.32 -0.05
N GLY A 26 15.08 3.57 1.02
CA GLY A 26 13.76 3.60 1.61
C GLY A 26 13.38 4.97 2.15
N HIS A 27 14.32 5.68 2.79
CA HIS A 27 14.10 7.02 3.29
C HIS A 27 13.81 8.00 2.14
N ASP A 28 14.61 7.95 1.06
CA ASP A 28 14.44 8.82 -0.07
C ASP A 28 13.07 8.62 -0.74
N LEU A 29 12.66 7.35 -0.90
CA LEU A 29 11.35 7.03 -1.46
C LEU A 29 10.22 7.56 -0.56
N PHE A 30 10.37 7.42 0.75
CA PHE A 30 9.40 7.94 1.72
C PHE A 30 9.27 9.47 1.58
N GLU A 31 10.38 10.19 1.45
CA GLU A 31 10.35 11.64 1.31
C GLU A 31 9.62 12.09 0.05
N THR A 32 9.75 11.34 -1.06
CA THR A 32 9.04 11.68 -2.29
C THR A 32 7.52 11.48 -2.19
N LEU A 33 7.05 10.69 -1.23
CA LEU A 33 5.63 10.46 -1.01
C LEU A 33 5.00 11.47 -0.05
N LYS A 34 5.80 12.34 0.54
CA LYS A 34 5.29 13.39 1.43
C LYS A 34 4.66 14.52 0.63
N PRO A 35 3.67 15.21 1.22
CA PRO A 35 3.07 14.95 2.53
C PRO A 35 2.03 13.84 2.46
N ALA A 36 1.89 13.13 3.57
CA ALA A 36 0.76 12.22 3.74
C ALA A 36 -0.37 12.93 4.46
N ASP A 37 -1.59 12.50 4.18
CA ASP A 37 -2.75 13.02 4.89
C ASP A 37 -2.84 12.44 6.29
N PHE A 38 -2.53 11.15 6.42
CA PHE A 38 -2.52 10.45 7.70
C PHE A 38 -1.34 9.51 7.79
N THR A 39 -0.87 9.31 9.01
CA THR A 39 0.15 8.32 9.31
C THR A 39 -0.39 7.40 10.39
N VAL A 40 -0.22 6.10 10.18
CA VAL A 40 -0.66 5.06 11.10
C VAL A 40 0.56 4.27 11.55
N GLU A 41 0.71 4.10 12.86
CA GLU A 41 1.78 3.26 13.38
C GLU A 41 1.43 1.80 13.17
N LYS A 42 2.37 1.08 12.58
CA LYS A 42 2.21 -0.33 12.25
C LYS A 42 2.98 -1.16 13.27
N VAL A 43 2.27 -2.03 13.98
CA VAL A 43 2.84 -2.85 15.04
C VAL A 43 2.88 -4.35 14.69
N ALA A 44 2.41 -4.73 13.51
CA ALA A 44 2.37 -6.10 13.03
C ALA A 44 2.56 -6.11 11.50
N TYR A 45 2.55 -7.30 10.90
CA TYR A 45 2.63 -7.38 9.44
C TYR A 45 1.48 -6.65 8.77
N SER A 46 0.26 -6.89 9.22
CA SER A 46 -0.89 -6.18 8.66
C SER A 46 -0.98 -4.77 9.25
N ALA A 47 -1.19 -3.79 8.38
CA ALA A 47 -1.42 -2.42 8.79
C ALA A 47 -2.77 -2.21 9.50
N PHE A 48 -3.69 -3.16 9.39
CA PHE A 48 -4.99 -3.10 10.07
C PHE A 48 -4.92 -3.55 11.52
N TRP A 49 -3.93 -4.36 11.87
CA TRP A 49 -3.87 -4.96 13.20
C TRP A 49 -3.58 -3.91 14.26
N GLN A 50 -4.50 -3.77 15.22
CA GLN A 50 -4.36 -2.83 16.35
C GLN A 50 -3.92 -1.44 15.92
N SER A 51 -4.52 -0.94 14.84
CA SER A 51 -4.23 0.38 14.32
C SER A 51 -5.52 1.14 14.03
N ARG A 52 -5.40 2.42 13.74
CA ARG A 52 -6.53 3.27 13.39
C ARG A 52 -6.90 3.20 11.91
N LEU A 53 -6.23 2.36 11.13
CA LEU A 53 -6.40 2.39 9.67
C LEU A 53 -7.85 2.15 9.25
N ASP A 54 -8.49 1.11 9.79
CA ASP A 54 -9.87 0.79 9.43
C ASP A 54 -10.82 1.94 9.77
N TYR A 55 -10.65 2.55 10.95
CA TYR A 55 -11.44 3.70 11.35
C TYR A 55 -11.27 4.88 10.40
N ILE A 56 -10.03 5.18 10.02
CA ILE A 56 -9.73 6.28 9.10
C ILE A 56 -10.38 6.03 7.73
N LEU A 57 -10.24 4.82 7.21
CA LEU A 57 -10.80 4.48 5.90
C LEU A 57 -12.32 4.58 5.89
N ARG A 58 -12.97 4.10 6.93
CA ARG A 58 -14.43 4.19 7.05
C ARG A 58 -14.90 5.62 7.18
N THR A 59 -14.24 6.41 8.02
CA THR A 59 -14.61 7.81 8.24
C THR A 59 -14.49 8.62 6.96
N LEU A 60 -13.50 8.31 6.12
CA LEU A 60 -13.28 8.99 4.85
C LEU A 60 -14.04 8.35 3.69
N GLU A 61 -14.82 7.30 3.98
CA GLU A 61 -15.60 6.58 2.96
C GLU A 61 -14.72 6.06 1.80
N ILE A 62 -13.53 5.57 2.14
CA ILE A 62 -12.61 4.98 1.17
C ILE A 62 -12.99 3.52 0.98
N ASP A 63 -13.24 3.12 -0.25
CA ASP A 63 -13.60 1.75 -0.61
C ASP A 63 -12.54 1.03 -1.43
N THR A 64 -11.50 1.72 -1.86
CA THR A 64 -10.45 1.17 -2.72
C THR A 64 -9.09 1.60 -2.21
N LEU A 65 -8.19 0.63 -2.07
CA LEU A 65 -6.82 0.86 -1.64
C LEU A 65 -5.85 0.52 -2.76
N ILE A 66 -4.92 1.42 -3.00
CA ILE A 66 -3.76 1.14 -3.84
C ILE A 66 -2.60 0.85 -2.89
N ILE A 67 -2.06 -0.36 -2.97
CA ILE A 67 -1.13 -0.89 -1.98
C ILE A 67 0.24 -1.12 -2.60
N GLY A 68 1.25 -0.60 -1.92
CA GLY A 68 2.65 -0.83 -2.25
C GLY A 68 3.49 -0.86 -0.98
N GLY A 69 4.78 -1.08 -1.11
CA GLY A 69 5.72 -1.08 0.01
C GLY A 69 6.54 -2.35 0.09
N ILE A 70 7.07 -2.64 1.26
CA ILE A 70 7.88 -3.82 1.56
C ILE A 70 7.39 -4.48 2.86
N VAL A 71 7.47 -5.77 2.97
CA VAL A 71 7.93 -6.80 2.02
C VAL A 71 6.70 -7.40 1.37
N THR A 72 6.78 -7.71 0.07
CA THR A 72 5.62 -8.20 -0.69
C THR A 72 4.91 -9.36 -0.02
N ASN A 73 5.66 -10.37 0.42
CA ASN A 73 5.13 -11.58 1.05
C ASN A 73 4.87 -11.43 2.56
N GLY A 74 5.13 -10.27 3.12
CA GLY A 74 4.91 -9.99 4.54
C GLY A 74 3.83 -8.95 4.76
N GLY A 75 4.23 -7.73 5.12
CA GLY A 75 3.30 -6.65 5.44
C GLY A 75 2.34 -6.31 4.30
N VAL A 76 2.81 -6.32 3.07
CA VAL A 76 1.97 -6.04 1.90
C VAL A 76 0.89 -7.10 1.76
N ALA A 77 1.27 -8.39 1.71
CA ALA A 77 0.32 -9.48 1.56
C ALA A 77 -0.68 -9.55 2.72
N SER A 78 -0.19 -9.40 3.95
CA SER A 78 -1.04 -9.45 5.14
C SER A 78 -2.07 -8.32 5.15
N THR A 79 -1.65 -7.10 4.83
CA THR A 79 -2.56 -5.96 4.77
C THR A 79 -3.58 -6.11 3.65
N LEU A 80 -3.15 -6.63 2.50
CA LEU A 80 -4.04 -6.84 1.36
C LEU A 80 -5.13 -7.86 1.69
N ARG A 81 -4.78 -8.97 2.34
CA ARG A 81 -5.75 -9.97 2.77
C ARG A 81 -6.72 -9.42 3.80
N ASP A 82 -6.24 -8.61 4.73
CA ASP A 82 -7.11 -7.96 5.71
C ASP A 82 -8.04 -6.94 5.05
N ALA A 83 -7.57 -6.22 4.05
CA ALA A 83 -8.42 -5.32 3.27
C ALA A 83 -9.51 -6.11 2.53
N HIS A 84 -9.13 -7.24 1.94
CA HIS A 84 -10.06 -8.09 1.20
C HIS A 84 -11.20 -8.61 2.09
N VAL A 85 -10.89 -9.09 3.29
CA VAL A 85 -11.94 -9.58 4.20
C VAL A 85 -12.82 -8.46 4.73
N ARG A 86 -12.41 -7.21 4.61
CA ARG A 86 -13.20 -6.04 4.97
C ARG A 86 -14.01 -5.48 3.78
N ASN A 87 -14.03 -6.21 2.70
CA ASN A 87 -14.72 -5.83 1.45
C ASN A 87 -14.19 -4.55 0.82
N LEU A 88 -12.92 -4.26 1.04
CA LEU A 88 -12.25 -3.18 0.33
C LEU A 88 -11.74 -3.69 -1.01
N ASN A 89 -11.89 -2.88 -2.04
CA ASN A 89 -11.24 -3.15 -3.33
C ASN A 89 -9.76 -2.87 -3.19
N THR A 90 -8.91 -3.70 -3.79
CA THR A 90 -7.48 -3.51 -3.71
C THR A 90 -6.83 -3.51 -5.08
N ILE A 91 -5.81 -2.68 -5.22
CA ILE A 91 -4.94 -2.64 -6.38
C ILE A 91 -3.52 -2.77 -5.85
N LEU A 92 -2.85 -3.85 -6.23
CA LEU A 92 -1.47 -4.09 -5.81
C LEU A 92 -0.52 -3.55 -6.87
N LEU A 93 0.42 -2.73 -6.44
CA LEU A 93 1.43 -2.15 -7.33
C LEU A 93 2.56 -3.17 -7.53
N THR A 94 2.64 -3.77 -8.70
CA THR A 94 3.58 -4.87 -8.97
C THR A 94 5.03 -4.41 -8.93
N ASP A 95 5.29 -3.17 -9.34
CA ASP A 95 6.61 -2.55 -9.29
C ASP A 95 6.74 -1.53 -8.16
N GLY A 96 5.69 -1.40 -7.33
CA GLY A 96 5.68 -0.54 -6.15
C GLY A 96 5.88 -1.32 -4.86
N CYS A 97 6.14 -2.62 -4.93
CA CYS A 97 6.49 -3.44 -3.77
C CYS A 97 7.65 -4.36 -4.11
N ALA A 98 8.31 -4.87 -3.07
CA ALA A 98 9.49 -5.69 -3.25
C ALA A 98 9.61 -6.70 -2.11
N ALA A 99 10.24 -7.83 -2.42
CA ALA A 99 10.64 -8.84 -1.44
C ALA A 99 12.18 -8.98 -1.49
N PHE A 100 12.74 -9.71 -0.53
CA PHE A 100 14.18 -9.90 -0.51
C PHE A 100 14.69 -10.74 -1.68
N GLN A 101 13.81 -11.58 -2.26
CA GLN A 101 14.14 -12.41 -3.40
C GLN A 101 13.06 -12.29 -4.46
N LYS A 102 13.49 -12.16 -5.72
CA LYS A 102 12.56 -11.94 -6.82
C LYS A 102 11.55 -13.08 -6.97
N HIS A 103 11.98 -14.34 -6.82
CA HIS A 103 11.06 -15.46 -6.97
C HIS A 103 9.98 -15.48 -5.88
N ILE A 104 10.29 -15.00 -4.69
CA ILE A 104 9.29 -14.87 -3.61
C ILE A 104 8.29 -13.76 -3.97
N HIS A 105 8.77 -12.65 -4.48
CA HIS A 105 7.92 -11.57 -4.95
C HIS A 105 6.96 -12.06 -6.04
N ASP A 106 7.49 -12.71 -7.06
CA ASP A 106 6.69 -13.21 -8.18
C ASP A 106 5.66 -14.24 -7.73
N ALA A 107 6.06 -15.18 -6.87
CA ALA A 107 5.15 -16.19 -6.32
C ALA A 107 4.03 -15.55 -5.49
N THR A 108 4.35 -14.50 -4.73
CA THR A 108 3.36 -13.80 -3.93
C THR A 108 2.35 -13.07 -4.81
N LEU A 109 2.81 -12.40 -5.87
CA LEU A 109 1.91 -11.75 -6.82
C LEU A 109 0.94 -12.77 -7.42
N LEU A 110 1.45 -13.92 -7.81
CA LEU A 110 0.62 -14.98 -8.37
C LEU A 110 -0.40 -15.48 -7.33
N SER A 111 0.02 -15.68 -6.09
CA SER A 111 -0.85 -16.13 -5.01
C SER A 111 -1.98 -15.14 -4.73
N LEU A 112 -1.73 -13.84 -4.86
CA LEU A 112 -2.71 -12.80 -4.57
C LEU A 112 -3.59 -12.45 -5.77
N SER A 113 -3.33 -13.04 -6.93
CA SER A 113 -4.04 -12.66 -8.17
C SER A 113 -5.54 -12.89 -8.12
N SER A 114 -6.02 -13.81 -7.27
CA SER A 114 -7.44 -14.10 -7.14
C SER A 114 -8.21 -13.09 -6.29
N ILE A 115 -7.51 -12.27 -5.50
CA ILE A 115 -8.16 -11.37 -4.55
C ILE A 115 -7.83 -9.90 -4.77
N THR A 116 -6.97 -9.58 -5.73
CA THR A 116 -6.59 -8.20 -6.00
C THR A 116 -6.35 -7.97 -7.48
N ASN A 117 -6.60 -6.76 -7.93
CA ASN A 117 -6.12 -6.28 -9.22
C ASN A 117 -4.65 -5.90 -9.08
N GLN A 118 -3.87 -6.17 -10.11
CA GLN A 118 -2.44 -5.90 -10.10
C GLN A 118 -2.09 -4.97 -11.26
N LEU A 119 -1.50 -3.85 -10.92
CA LEU A 119 -1.11 -2.82 -11.89
C LEU A 119 0.31 -2.37 -11.61
N THR A 120 0.99 -1.88 -12.64
CA THR A 120 2.21 -1.13 -12.42
C THR A 120 1.88 0.24 -11.87
N CYS A 121 2.88 0.93 -11.31
CA CYS A 121 2.70 2.29 -10.83
C CYS A 121 2.22 3.21 -11.96
N SER A 122 2.75 3.04 -13.16
CA SER A 122 2.33 3.84 -14.32
C SER A 122 0.85 3.61 -14.67
N GLU A 123 0.42 2.36 -14.66
CA GLU A 123 -0.98 2.02 -14.93
C GLU A 123 -1.91 2.58 -13.85
N ALA A 124 -1.49 2.51 -12.60
CA ALA A 124 -2.26 3.06 -11.48
C ALA A 124 -2.40 4.58 -11.60
N LEU A 125 -1.34 5.27 -12.01
CA LEU A 125 -1.41 6.72 -12.23
C LEU A 125 -2.43 7.08 -13.31
N VAL A 126 -2.45 6.33 -14.40
CA VAL A 126 -3.44 6.54 -15.46
C VAL A 126 -4.86 6.37 -14.92
N LEU A 127 -5.08 5.35 -14.10
CA LEU A 127 -6.38 5.11 -13.48
C LEU A 127 -6.78 6.28 -12.57
N ILE A 128 -5.88 6.76 -11.74
CA ILE A 128 -6.13 7.89 -10.83
C ILE A 128 -6.43 9.16 -11.63
N GLU A 129 -5.64 9.45 -12.66
CA GLU A 129 -5.87 10.62 -13.52
C GLU A 129 -7.25 10.56 -14.19
N GLY A 130 -7.66 9.37 -14.62
CA GLY A 130 -8.98 9.18 -15.22
C GLY A 130 -10.13 9.45 -14.27
N THR A 131 -9.94 9.25 -12.96
CA THR A 131 -10.98 9.49 -11.96
C THR A 131 -11.06 10.93 -11.48
N LYS A 132 -10.11 11.77 -11.87
CA LYS A 132 -10.06 13.18 -11.46
C LYS A 132 -11.03 14.08 -12.22
N SER A 133 -11.48 13.65 -13.36
CA SER A 133 -12.34 14.48 -14.23
C SER A 133 -13.82 14.52 -13.81
#